data_ed7e48dd62a201b45c916a7453d1a481
#
_entry.id   ed7e48dd62a201b45c916a7453d1a481
#
_cell.length_a   1.000
_cell.length_b   1.000
_cell.length_c   1.000
_cell.angle_alpha   90.00
_cell.angle_beta   90.00
_cell.angle_gamma   90.00
#
_symmetry.space_group_name_H-M   'P 1'
#
loop_
_entity.id
_entity.type
_entity.pdbx_description
1 polymer ?
#
loop_
_entity_poly.entity_id
_entity_poly.type
_entity_poly.pdbx_seq_one_letter_code
_entity_poly.pdbx_strand_id
1 'polypeptide(L)'
;MIRVENLSYGFPNKDLYYNVSFSLYEGQHCAFIGSNGTGKTTLVDMLMHPEDYLYDGKIIKESVCRIGYVTQFSSQEKNVDITVFDFLSEVFLKNQEETAKICEQMSTATDMEPLFVEYQKLLDEYQ
;
A
#
# COMPACT_ATOMS: atom_id res chain seq x y z
N MET A 1 0.56 -12.71 -3.76
CA MET A 1 1.53 -13.27 -2.78
C MET A 1 2.50 -12.19 -2.32
N ILE A 2 2.87 -12.19 -1.04
CA ILE A 2 3.98 -11.39 -0.51
C ILE A 2 5.05 -12.36 -0.03
N ARG A 3 6.31 -12.14 -0.43
CA ARG A 3 7.45 -12.95 -0.01
C ARG A 3 8.53 -12.07 0.60
N VAL A 4 9.03 -12.49 1.73
CA VAL A 4 10.15 -11.89 2.44
C VAL A 4 11.30 -12.88 2.45
N GLU A 5 12.49 -12.44 2.04
CA GLU A 5 13.69 -13.26 1.94
C GLU A 5 14.86 -12.62 2.68
N ASN A 6 15.41 -13.35 3.64
CA ASN A 6 16.62 -13.01 4.40
C ASN A 6 16.54 -11.60 5.02
N LEU A 7 15.35 -11.16 5.45
CA LEU A 7 15.15 -9.84 6.03
C LEU A 7 15.94 -9.69 7.34
N SER A 8 16.80 -8.69 7.37
CA SER A 8 17.48 -8.24 8.58
C SER A 8 17.26 -6.74 8.74
N TYR A 9 16.81 -6.33 9.91
CA TYR A 9 16.58 -4.92 10.23
C TYR A 9 16.67 -4.68 11.73
N GLY A 10 17.22 -3.55 12.11
CA GLY A 10 17.29 -3.09 13.49
C GLY A 10 17.47 -1.59 13.61
N PHE A 11 17.24 -1.07 14.78
CA PHE A 11 17.63 0.28 15.15
C PHE A 11 19.09 0.29 15.65
N PRO A 12 19.76 1.44 15.73
CA PRO A 12 21.16 1.52 16.14
C PRO A 12 21.51 0.80 17.46
N ASN A 13 20.52 0.64 18.35
CA ASN A 13 20.67 0.03 19.66
C ASN A 13 19.92 -1.29 19.85
N LYS A 14 19.26 -1.79 18.80
CA LYS A 14 18.42 -2.98 18.92
C LYS A 14 18.13 -3.65 17.59
N ASP A 15 18.62 -4.85 17.40
CA ASP A 15 18.20 -5.69 16.28
C ASP A 15 16.77 -6.18 16.48
N LEU A 16 15.95 -6.04 15.46
CA LEU A 16 14.56 -6.52 15.45
C LEU A 16 14.41 -7.84 14.71
N TYR A 17 15.02 -7.96 13.53
CA TYR A 17 14.96 -9.15 12.69
C TYR A 17 16.36 -9.54 12.25
N TYR A 18 16.62 -10.82 12.19
CA TYR A 18 17.87 -11.37 11.68
C TYR A 18 17.58 -12.54 10.75
N ASN A 19 17.86 -12.37 9.46
CA ASN A 19 17.73 -13.38 8.42
C ASN A 19 16.35 -14.08 8.38
N VAL A 20 15.29 -13.28 8.49
CA VAL A 20 13.90 -13.79 8.53
C VAL A 20 13.38 -13.98 7.11
N SER A 21 12.79 -15.14 6.85
CA SER A 21 12.17 -15.47 5.56
C SER A 21 10.79 -16.08 5.78
N PHE A 22 9.79 -15.59 5.05
CA PHE A 22 8.42 -16.13 5.05
C PHE A 22 7.67 -15.74 3.79
N SER A 23 6.53 -16.37 3.56
CA SER A 23 5.62 -16.02 2.47
C SER A 23 4.18 -15.98 2.96
N LEU A 24 3.43 -15.01 2.46
CA LEU A 24 2.00 -14.85 2.68
C LEU A 24 1.30 -15.14 1.36
N TYR A 25 0.43 -16.14 1.35
CA TYR A 25 -0.34 -16.54 0.18
C TYR A 25 -1.77 -16.01 0.27
N GLU A 26 -2.42 -15.93 -0.87
CA GLU A 26 -3.83 -15.57 -0.97
C GLU A 26 -4.69 -16.55 -0.16
N GLY A 27 -5.72 -16.03 0.53
CA GLY A 27 -6.63 -16.81 1.36
C GLY A 27 -6.07 -17.25 2.72
N GLN A 28 -4.79 -16.96 3.03
CA GLN A 28 -4.22 -17.28 4.33
C GLN A 28 -4.55 -16.22 5.38
N HIS A 29 -4.84 -16.69 6.60
CA HIS A 29 -4.94 -15.85 7.80
C HIS A 29 -3.70 -16.08 8.65
N CYS A 30 -2.89 -15.04 8.79
CA CYS A 30 -1.65 -15.08 9.56
C CYS A 30 -1.71 -14.10 10.73
N ALA A 31 -1.14 -14.49 11.88
CA ALA A 31 -1.04 -13.65 13.05
C ALA A 31 0.42 -13.47 13.46
N PHE A 32 0.83 -12.22 13.69
CA PHE A 32 2.12 -11.90 14.31
C PHE A 32 1.95 -11.84 15.82
N ILE A 33 2.55 -12.78 16.53
CA ILE A 33 2.45 -12.91 17.99
C ILE A 33 3.80 -12.56 18.62
N GLY A 34 3.77 -11.82 19.71
CA GLY A 34 4.96 -11.43 20.46
C GLY A 34 4.66 -10.33 21.46
N SER A 35 5.58 -10.10 22.40
CA SER A 35 5.50 -9.02 23.39
C SER A 35 5.59 -7.63 22.73
N ASN A 36 5.29 -6.58 23.50
CA ASN A 36 5.42 -5.21 23.01
C ASN A 36 6.90 -4.87 22.74
N GLY A 37 7.14 -4.11 21.67
CA GLY A 37 8.49 -3.71 21.27
C GLY A 37 9.30 -4.79 20.53
N THR A 38 8.69 -5.92 20.10
CA THR A 38 9.35 -6.95 19.28
C THR A 38 9.36 -6.64 17.78
N GLY A 39 8.80 -5.49 17.38
CA GLY A 39 8.81 -5.07 15.97
C GLY A 39 7.58 -5.45 15.15
N LYS A 40 6.51 -6.02 15.72
CA LYS A 40 5.31 -6.43 14.95
C LYS A 40 4.78 -5.35 14.03
N THR A 41 4.56 -4.16 14.56
CA THR A 41 4.09 -2.99 13.79
C THR A 41 5.11 -2.56 12.75
N THR A 42 6.39 -2.55 13.12
CA THR A 42 7.49 -2.22 12.18
C THR A 42 7.54 -3.18 11.01
N LEU A 43 7.33 -4.48 11.24
CA LEU A 43 7.31 -5.46 10.15
C LEU A 43 6.14 -5.21 9.18
N VAL A 44 4.95 -4.94 9.72
CA VAL A 44 3.77 -4.64 8.89
C VAL A 44 4.00 -3.35 8.11
N ASP A 45 4.55 -2.33 8.75
CA ASP A 45 4.86 -1.05 8.10
C ASP A 45 5.93 -1.20 7.00
N MET A 46 6.99 -1.97 7.23
CA MET A 46 7.98 -2.33 6.20
C MET A 46 7.37 -3.10 5.03
N LEU A 47 6.36 -3.94 5.29
CA LEU A 47 5.63 -4.63 4.22
C LEU A 47 4.79 -3.64 3.39
N MET A 48 4.32 -2.55 3.97
CA MET A 48 3.55 -1.51 3.26
C MET A 48 4.45 -0.53 2.53
N HIS A 49 5.46 -0.02 3.20
CA HIS A 49 6.36 1.06 2.77
C HIS A 49 7.84 0.63 2.84
N PRO A 50 8.27 -0.39 2.06
CA PRO A 50 9.64 -0.89 2.12
C PRO A 50 10.69 0.17 1.77
N GLU A 51 10.30 1.16 0.97
CA GLU A 51 11.15 2.28 0.55
C GLU A 51 11.57 3.22 1.70
N ASP A 52 10.81 3.23 2.80
CA ASP A 52 11.08 4.08 3.97
C ASP A 52 12.11 3.45 4.92
N TYR A 53 12.54 2.21 4.66
CA TYR A 53 13.40 1.45 5.54
C TYR A 53 14.71 1.03 4.88
N LEU A 54 15.81 1.18 5.61
CA LEU A 54 17.10 0.62 5.21
C LEU A 54 17.26 -0.76 5.85
N TYR A 55 17.06 -1.82 5.08
CA TYR A 55 17.13 -3.20 5.52
C TYR A 55 17.95 -4.08 4.56
N ASP A 56 18.44 -5.19 5.06
CA ASP A 56 19.04 -6.24 4.25
C ASP A 56 17.98 -7.30 3.89
N GLY A 57 18.14 -7.91 2.72
CA GLY A 57 17.20 -8.91 2.20
C GLY A 57 16.27 -8.36 1.13
N LYS A 58 15.12 -9.02 0.93
CA LYS A 58 14.16 -8.63 -0.11
C LYS A 58 12.72 -8.76 0.38
N ILE A 59 11.89 -7.78 0.03
CA ILE A 59 10.44 -7.82 0.15
C ILE A 59 9.87 -7.79 -1.27
N ILE A 60 9.20 -8.85 -1.67
CA ILE A 60 8.67 -9.04 -3.02
C ILE A 60 7.14 -9.08 -2.92
N LYS A 61 6.48 -8.19 -3.63
CA LYS A 61 5.02 -8.13 -3.79
C LYS A 61 4.69 -8.45 -5.24
N GLU A 62 3.73 -9.32 -5.48
CA GLU A 62 3.20 -9.52 -6.84
C GLU A 62 2.50 -8.26 -7.32
N SER A 63 2.64 -7.96 -8.61
CA SER A 63 2.10 -6.73 -9.24
C SER A 63 0.58 -6.59 -9.13
N VAL A 64 -0.14 -7.69 -8.96
CA VAL A 64 -1.61 -7.72 -8.82
C VAL A 64 -2.07 -7.65 -7.34
N CYS A 65 -1.13 -7.58 -6.39
CA CYS A 65 -1.46 -7.61 -4.97
C CYS A 65 -1.97 -6.24 -4.50
N ARG A 66 -3.28 -6.10 -4.30
CA ARG A 66 -3.88 -4.94 -3.62
C ARG A 66 -3.81 -5.17 -2.11
N ILE A 67 -3.24 -4.23 -1.37
CA ILE A 67 -3.05 -4.34 0.07
C ILE A 67 -3.81 -3.21 0.76
N GLY A 68 -4.77 -3.58 1.61
CA GLY A 68 -5.39 -2.65 2.54
C GLY A 68 -4.64 -2.63 3.88
N TYR A 69 -4.41 -1.47 4.44
CA TYR A 69 -3.74 -1.30 5.72
C TYR A 69 -4.62 -0.51 6.70
N VAL A 70 -4.86 -1.08 7.87
CA VAL A 70 -5.58 -0.41 8.96
C VAL A 70 -4.58 -0.10 10.07
N THR A 71 -4.34 1.18 10.31
CA THR A 71 -3.43 1.64 11.36
C THR A 71 -4.08 1.53 12.74
N GLN A 72 -3.25 1.41 13.77
CA GLN A 72 -3.72 1.34 15.18
C GLN A 72 -4.45 2.63 15.62
N PHE A 73 -4.15 3.76 14.99
CA PHE A 73 -4.66 5.10 15.33
C PHE A 73 -5.50 5.74 14.21
N SER A 74 -6.04 4.93 13.29
CA SER A 74 -6.85 5.43 12.16
C SER A 74 -8.04 6.30 12.56
N SER A 75 -8.50 6.20 13.82
CA SER A 75 -9.61 7.00 14.34
C SER A 75 -9.24 8.41 14.81
N GLN A 76 -7.95 8.77 14.83
CA GLN A 76 -7.51 10.07 15.38
C GLN A 76 -7.27 11.16 14.32
N GLU A 77 -7.18 10.82 13.05
CA GLU A 77 -6.70 11.78 12.04
C GLU A 77 -7.77 12.60 11.33
N LYS A 78 -9.05 12.26 11.45
CA LYS A 78 -10.10 13.08 10.82
C LYS A 78 -11.31 13.23 11.72
N ASN A 79 -11.31 14.25 12.57
CA ASN A 79 -12.54 14.93 13.00
C ASN A 79 -13.12 15.70 11.81
N VAL A 80 -13.49 15.01 10.77
CA VAL A 80 -14.20 15.58 9.64
C VAL A 80 -15.64 15.13 9.80
N ASP A 81 -16.54 16.09 9.83
CA ASP A 81 -18.00 15.86 9.89
C ASP A 81 -18.46 15.38 8.49
N ILE A 82 -17.98 14.18 8.11
CA ILE A 82 -18.32 13.52 6.85
C ILE A 82 -19.24 12.33 7.12
N THR A 83 -20.16 12.07 6.20
CA THR A 83 -21.01 10.90 6.29
C THR A 83 -20.20 9.62 5.99
N VAL A 84 -20.68 8.47 6.47
CA VAL A 84 -20.09 7.15 6.12
C VAL A 84 -20.10 6.94 4.60
N PHE A 85 -21.12 7.43 3.92
CA PHE A 85 -21.21 7.36 2.47
C PHE A 85 -20.09 8.19 1.80
N ASP A 86 -19.88 9.42 2.23
CA ASP A 86 -18.83 10.29 1.68
C ASP A 86 -17.44 9.68 1.91
N PHE A 87 -17.21 9.14 3.12
CA PHE A 87 -15.95 8.45 3.44
C PHE A 87 -15.70 7.24 2.53
N LEU A 88 -16.70 6.40 2.31
CA LEU A 88 -16.56 5.22 1.45
C LEU A 88 -16.50 5.56 -0.04
N SER A 89 -17.12 6.68 -0.45
CA SER A 89 -17.12 7.12 -1.84
C SER A 89 -15.89 7.97 -2.21
N GLU A 90 -15.08 8.43 -1.26
CA GLU A 90 -13.91 9.29 -1.50
C GLU A 90 -12.98 8.72 -2.58
N VAL A 91 -12.73 7.42 -2.55
CA VAL A 91 -11.86 6.74 -3.50
C VAL A 91 -12.45 6.78 -4.91
N PHE A 92 -13.75 6.54 -5.05
CA PHE A 92 -14.45 6.57 -6.35
C PHE A 92 -14.51 8.00 -6.91
N LEU A 93 -14.78 8.98 -6.06
CA LEU A 93 -14.82 10.39 -6.46
C LEU A 93 -13.45 10.88 -6.93
N LYS A 94 -12.37 10.51 -6.24
CA LYS A 94 -11.00 10.81 -6.67
C LYS A 94 -10.69 10.22 -8.05
N ASN A 95 -11.00 8.95 -8.25
CA ASN A 95 -10.80 8.31 -9.55
C ASN A 95 -11.60 9.01 -10.66
N GLN A 96 -12.85 9.36 -10.37
CA GLN A 96 -13.70 10.07 -11.34
C GLN A 96 -13.12 11.45 -11.70
N GLU A 97 -12.57 12.18 -10.74
CA GLU A 97 -11.91 13.46 -10.98
C GLU A 97 -10.61 13.29 -11.80
N GLU A 98 -9.79 12.28 -11.49
CA GLU A 98 -8.57 11.99 -12.24
C GLU A 98 -8.88 11.57 -13.67
N THR A 99 -9.86 10.70 -13.85
CA THR A 99 -10.34 10.28 -15.18
C THR A 99 -10.85 11.47 -15.99
N ALA A 100 -11.61 12.37 -15.37
CA ALA A 100 -12.12 13.57 -16.03
C ALA A 100 -10.97 14.52 -16.46
N LYS A 101 -9.95 14.70 -15.62
CA LYS A 101 -8.75 15.50 -15.95
C LYS A 101 -7.99 14.92 -17.13
N ILE A 102 -7.82 13.61 -17.18
CA ILE A 102 -7.14 12.95 -18.31
C ILE A 102 -7.96 13.13 -19.60
N CYS A 103 -9.28 12.97 -19.55
CA CYS A 103 -10.14 13.20 -20.70
C CYS A 103 -10.05 14.66 -21.21
N GLU A 104 -9.98 15.64 -20.31
CA GLU A 104 -9.79 17.04 -20.67
C GLU A 104 -8.42 17.27 -21.33
N GLN A 105 -7.36 16.69 -20.80
CA GLN A 105 -6.02 16.76 -21.37
C GLN A 105 -5.96 16.10 -22.75
N MET A 106 -6.62 14.95 -22.93
CA MET A 106 -6.71 14.27 -24.24
C MET A 106 -7.38 15.14 -25.30
N SER A 107 -8.33 16.00 -24.92
CA SER A 107 -9.02 16.88 -25.87
C SER A 107 -8.12 17.97 -26.46
N THR A 108 -7.00 18.30 -25.82
CA THR A 108 -6.08 19.37 -26.21
C THR A 108 -4.68 18.87 -26.55
N ALA A 109 -4.37 17.61 -26.28
CA ALA A 109 -3.05 17.04 -26.50
C ALA A 109 -2.77 16.73 -27.97
N THR A 110 -1.54 16.96 -28.39
CA THR A 110 -1.06 16.58 -29.72
C THR A 110 -0.65 15.11 -29.80
N ASP A 111 -0.23 14.54 -28.65
CA ASP A 111 0.10 13.12 -28.49
C ASP A 111 -0.83 12.51 -27.43
N MET A 112 -1.71 11.62 -27.87
CA MET A 112 -2.72 10.99 -27.01
C MET A 112 -2.26 9.66 -26.41
N GLU A 113 -1.20 9.04 -26.92
CA GLU A 113 -0.83 7.66 -26.57
C GLU A 113 -0.47 7.49 -25.10
N PRO A 114 0.37 8.35 -24.46
CA PRO A 114 0.66 8.24 -23.04
C PRO A 114 -0.56 8.48 -22.15
N LEU A 115 -1.43 9.42 -22.52
CA LEU A 115 -2.66 9.72 -21.77
C LEU A 115 -3.68 8.57 -21.86
N PHE A 116 -3.73 7.89 -22.99
CA PHE A 116 -4.61 6.73 -23.17
C PHE A 116 -4.17 5.55 -22.31
N VAL A 117 -2.87 5.32 -22.19
CA VAL A 117 -2.31 4.29 -21.30
C VAL A 117 -2.64 4.58 -19.83
N GLU A 118 -2.52 5.85 -19.41
CA GLU A 118 -2.85 6.28 -18.05
C GLU A 118 -4.35 6.15 -17.78
N TYR A 119 -5.20 6.53 -18.73
CA TYR A 119 -6.65 6.36 -18.66
C TYR A 119 -7.04 4.89 -18.49
N GLN A 120 -6.46 3.99 -19.28
CA GLN A 120 -6.73 2.55 -19.17
C GLN A 120 -6.29 2.00 -17.81
N LYS A 121 -5.14 2.42 -17.31
CA LYS A 121 -4.67 2.02 -15.98
C LYS A 121 -5.66 2.41 -14.88
N LEU A 122 -6.20 3.64 -14.91
CA LEU A 122 -7.22 4.07 -13.97
C LEU A 122 -8.51 3.26 -14.07
N LEU A 123 -8.93 2.87 -15.27
CA LEU A 123 -10.11 2.01 -15.44
C LEU A 123 -9.89 0.61 -14.88
N ASP A 124 -8.68 0.03 -15.08
CA ASP A 124 -8.36 -1.32 -14.64
C ASP A 124 -8.19 -1.40 -13.10
N GLU A 125 -7.79 -0.30 -12.45
CA GLU A 125 -7.67 -0.26 -10.99
C GLU A 125 -9.02 -0.36 -10.26
N TYR A 126 -10.14 -0.10 -10.95
CA TYR A 126 -11.48 -0.02 -10.33
C TYR A 126 -12.52 -1.00 -10.90
N GLN A 127 -12.10 -1.94 -11.75
CA GLN A 127 -12.88 -3.12 -12.12
C GLN A 127 -12.58 -4.31 -11.20
#